data_9561b46423f6dc38290d6641476a8f6a
#
_entry.id   9561b46423f6dc38290d6641476a8f6a
#
_cell.length_a   1.000
_cell.length_b   1.000
_cell.length_c   1.000
_cell.angle_alpha   90.00
_cell.angle_beta   90.00
_cell.angle_gamma   90.00
#
_symmetry.space_group_name_H-M   'P 1'
#
loop_
_entity.id
_entity.type
_entity.pdbx_description
1 polymer ?
#
loop_
_entity_poly.entity_id
_entity_poly.type
_entity_poly.pdbx_seq_one_letter_code
_entity_poly.pdbx_strand_id
1 'polypeptide(L)'
;QNWGKPIASGTFVSRIASFLVQAGRSTYIAPKNIIIDDDVLLDIKAYIDNLTYQDVYYNQLFAEYEGILMMTSNVDNPGFLHGVLAWRFPDDYVYSRDFLRKPDAAETASLAEQIKDILVEAGCPLTKKQITSHFPGVTDAMFNNAFYSAPCLIQWEYGIYNCSDNLKVDADEISQMRELVKRLLRCNDGYCSQELLYKHAIRELPAVCKANQVNSAQNIFYIAAYLLGEDYLFNRPHIAEKGRFTELDVKTIALELLGCPKILSAEDFFALAKKFEWSDVTASLVFSNIEKEYVRLDKNTYQQAETFELSEHDQEFAADL
;
A
#
# COMPACT_ATOMS: atom_id res chain seq x y z
N GLN A 1 -0.67 -40.61 -27.33
CA GLN A 1 0.63 -39.89 -27.41
C GLN A 1 0.37 -38.50 -27.97
N ASN A 2 0.23 -37.50 -27.11
CA ASN A 2 0.05 -36.08 -27.49
C ASN A 2 1.41 -35.37 -27.45
N TRP A 3 2.36 -35.82 -28.27
CA TRP A 3 3.61 -35.12 -28.49
C TRP A 3 3.34 -33.90 -29.37
N GLY A 4 3.51 -32.69 -28.84
CA GLY A 4 3.44 -31.45 -29.63
C GLY A 4 2.34 -30.44 -29.28
N LYS A 5 1.45 -30.70 -28.31
CA LYS A 5 0.54 -29.66 -27.80
C LYS A 5 1.18 -28.92 -26.60
N PRO A 6 1.16 -27.58 -26.55
CA PRO A 6 1.66 -26.85 -25.41
C PRO A 6 0.84 -27.23 -24.15
N ILE A 7 1.53 -27.71 -23.13
CA ILE A 7 0.92 -27.99 -21.83
C ILE A 7 0.79 -26.66 -21.11
N ALA A 8 -0.39 -26.35 -20.55
CA ALA A 8 -0.57 -25.17 -19.72
C ALA A 8 0.43 -25.20 -18.54
N SER A 9 1.08 -24.07 -18.28
CA SER A 9 2.14 -23.96 -17.25
C SER A 9 1.72 -24.51 -15.88
N GLY A 10 0.49 -24.27 -15.45
CA GLY A 10 -0.06 -24.82 -14.20
C GLY A 10 -0.13 -26.36 -14.18
N THR A 11 -0.51 -27.00 -15.30
CA THR A 11 -0.56 -28.47 -15.40
C THR A 11 0.86 -29.06 -15.41
N PHE A 12 1.83 -28.36 -16.00
CA PHE A 12 3.22 -28.78 -16.00
C PHE A 12 3.80 -28.74 -14.60
N VAL A 13 3.60 -27.60 -13.88
CA VAL A 13 4.06 -27.41 -12.51
C VAL A 13 3.48 -28.48 -11.58
N SER A 14 2.16 -28.73 -11.61
CA SER A 14 1.53 -29.74 -10.75
C SER A 14 2.05 -31.17 -10.99
N ARG A 15 2.40 -31.51 -12.21
CA ARG A 15 2.99 -32.83 -12.55
C ARG A 15 4.46 -32.94 -12.11
N ILE A 16 5.22 -31.86 -12.21
CA ILE A 16 6.62 -31.84 -11.79
C ILE A 16 6.72 -31.87 -10.26
N ALA A 17 5.86 -31.15 -9.56
CA ALA A 17 5.85 -31.07 -8.08
C ALA A 17 5.74 -32.45 -7.40
N SER A 18 5.21 -33.47 -8.07
CA SER A 18 5.16 -34.84 -7.54
C SER A 18 6.49 -35.60 -7.58
N PHE A 19 7.47 -35.11 -8.34
CA PHE A 19 8.77 -35.77 -8.54
C PHE A 19 9.98 -34.92 -8.18
N LEU A 20 9.79 -33.61 -8.07
CA LEU A 20 10.85 -32.65 -7.80
C LEU A 20 10.52 -31.81 -6.58
N VAL A 21 11.57 -31.36 -5.90
CA VAL A 21 11.48 -30.46 -4.74
C VAL A 21 11.62 -29.02 -5.23
N GLN A 22 10.81 -28.13 -4.71
CA GLN A 22 10.91 -26.70 -5.00
C GLN A 22 12.22 -26.16 -4.43
N ALA A 23 13.02 -25.48 -5.26
CA ALA A 23 14.30 -24.87 -4.87
C ALA A 23 14.25 -23.32 -4.94
N GLY A 24 13.09 -22.75 -5.21
CA GLY A 24 12.88 -21.30 -5.31
C GLY A 24 11.66 -20.97 -6.17
N ARG A 25 11.50 -19.70 -6.51
CA ARG A 25 10.37 -19.27 -7.35
C ARG A 25 10.48 -19.88 -8.74
N SER A 26 9.58 -20.83 -9.05
CA SER A 26 9.56 -21.55 -10.34
C SER A 26 10.82 -22.39 -10.61
N THR A 27 11.62 -22.68 -9.62
CA THR A 27 12.83 -23.52 -9.70
C THR A 27 12.60 -24.81 -8.93
N TYR A 28 13.00 -25.94 -9.53
CA TYR A 28 12.82 -27.25 -8.96
C TYR A 28 14.10 -28.09 -9.11
N ILE A 29 14.35 -28.95 -8.12
CA ILE A 29 15.53 -29.82 -8.06
C ILE A 29 15.10 -31.27 -7.84
N ALA A 30 15.84 -32.20 -8.41
CA ALA A 30 15.62 -33.62 -8.11
C ALA A 30 16.05 -33.94 -6.68
N PRO A 31 15.30 -34.76 -5.91
CA PRO A 31 15.61 -35.07 -4.50
C PRO A 31 17.07 -35.55 -4.29
N LYS A 32 17.57 -36.37 -5.23
CA LYS A 32 18.97 -36.88 -5.17
C LYS A 32 20.07 -35.81 -5.26
N ASN A 33 19.72 -34.59 -5.69
CA ASN A 33 20.67 -33.49 -5.81
C ASN A 33 20.58 -32.52 -4.63
N ILE A 34 19.69 -32.79 -3.67
CA ILE A 34 19.61 -32.02 -2.42
C ILE A 34 20.75 -32.48 -1.53
N ILE A 35 21.53 -31.53 -1.08
CA ILE A 35 22.66 -31.74 -0.15
C ILE A 35 22.28 -31.04 1.15
N ILE A 36 21.90 -31.80 2.15
CA ILE A 36 21.63 -31.33 3.50
C ILE A 36 21.79 -32.51 4.48
N ASP A 37 22.34 -32.24 5.64
CA ASP A 37 22.49 -33.24 6.68
C ASP A 37 21.14 -33.48 7.39
N ASP A 38 20.81 -34.75 7.63
CA ASP A 38 19.62 -35.16 8.36
C ASP A 38 19.60 -34.58 9.80
N ASP A 39 20.74 -34.45 10.45
CA ASP A 39 20.84 -33.87 11.79
C ASP A 39 20.44 -32.40 11.79
N VAL A 40 20.81 -31.64 10.75
CA VAL A 40 20.40 -30.23 10.58
C VAL A 40 18.89 -30.14 10.37
N LEU A 41 18.28 -31.03 9.57
CA LEU A 41 16.83 -31.06 9.35
C LEU A 41 16.07 -31.40 10.63
N LEU A 42 16.57 -32.33 11.43
CA LEU A 42 15.96 -32.69 12.70
C LEU A 42 16.07 -31.57 13.73
N ASP A 43 17.17 -30.82 13.74
CA ASP A 43 17.36 -29.65 14.59
C ASP A 43 16.38 -28.52 14.19
N ILE A 44 16.22 -28.24 12.88
CA ILE A 44 15.21 -27.30 12.38
C ILE A 44 13.82 -27.75 12.80
N LYS A 45 13.49 -29.05 12.67
CA LYS A 45 12.20 -29.59 13.10
C LYS A 45 11.98 -29.38 14.60
N ALA A 46 12.95 -29.71 15.42
CA ALA A 46 12.87 -29.53 16.87
C ALA A 46 12.69 -28.05 17.25
N TYR A 47 13.38 -27.15 16.54
CA TYR A 47 13.20 -25.70 16.70
C TYR A 47 11.76 -25.28 16.39
N ILE A 48 11.19 -25.70 15.24
CA ILE A 48 9.80 -25.42 14.86
C ILE A 48 8.84 -25.92 15.93
N ASP A 49 8.99 -27.15 16.38
CA ASP A 49 8.11 -27.79 17.36
C ASP A 49 8.12 -27.07 18.72
N ASN A 50 9.24 -26.46 19.10
CA ASN A 50 9.40 -25.72 20.35
C ASN A 50 8.90 -24.26 20.26
N LEU A 51 8.67 -23.69 19.06
CA LEU A 51 8.12 -22.35 18.94
C LEU A 51 6.69 -22.29 19.48
N THR A 52 6.33 -21.19 20.11
CA THR A 52 4.97 -20.95 20.61
C THR A 52 4.02 -20.50 19.51
N TYR A 53 4.55 -20.02 18.38
CA TYR A 53 3.76 -19.58 17.23
C TYR A 53 3.14 -20.77 16.49
N GLN A 54 1.95 -20.57 15.95
CA GLN A 54 1.27 -21.57 15.12
C GLN A 54 1.77 -21.52 13.68
N ASP A 55 1.94 -20.33 13.12
CA ASP A 55 2.47 -20.08 11.79
C ASP A 55 3.95 -19.72 11.88
N VAL A 56 4.81 -20.50 11.23
CA VAL A 56 6.26 -20.32 11.25
C VAL A 56 6.73 -19.97 9.85
N TYR A 57 7.22 -18.74 9.68
CA TYR A 57 7.62 -18.20 8.38
C TYR A 57 8.98 -18.74 7.95
N TYR A 58 9.10 -19.16 6.68
CA TYR A 58 10.37 -19.70 6.14
C TYR A 58 11.50 -18.67 6.16
N ASN A 59 11.20 -17.38 6.06
CA ASN A 59 12.22 -16.33 6.19
C ASN A 59 12.83 -16.31 7.60
N GLN A 60 12.04 -16.53 8.64
CA GLN A 60 12.51 -16.63 10.01
C GLN A 60 13.40 -17.88 10.18
N LEU A 61 12.92 -19.04 9.72
CA LEU A 61 13.66 -20.28 9.81
C LEU A 61 14.99 -20.20 9.06
N PHE A 62 14.96 -19.66 7.84
CA PHE A 62 16.15 -19.52 7.04
C PHE A 62 17.16 -18.58 7.70
N ALA A 63 16.73 -17.43 8.22
CA ALA A 63 17.61 -16.49 8.91
C ALA A 63 18.27 -17.09 10.16
N GLU A 64 17.53 -17.91 10.92
CA GLU A 64 18.07 -18.60 12.11
C GLU A 64 19.13 -19.64 11.74
N TYR A 65 18.93 -20.36 10.63
CA TYR A 65 19.79 -21.45 10.21
C TYR A 65 20.73 -21.10 9.04
N GLU A 66 20.74 -19.84 8.56
CA GLU A 66 21.51 -19.41 7.38
C GLU A 66 22.98 -19.82 7.46
N GLY A 67 23.62 -19.60 8.61
CA GLY A 67 25.04 -19.89 8.80
C GLY A 67 25.37 -21.36 8.58
N ILE A 68 24.57 -22.28 9.13
CA ILE A 68 24.83 -23.72 8.98
C ILE A 68 24.39 -24.23 7.61
N LEU A 69 23.24 -23.76 7.09
CA LEU A 69 22.72 -24.13 5.78
C LEU A 69 23.70 -23.75 4.65
N MET A 70 24.25 -22.54 4.69
CA MET A 70 25.22 -22.08 3.68
C MET A 70 26.56 -22.81 3.75
N MET A 71 26.94 -23.35 4.89
CA MET A 71 28.19 -24.10 5.05
C MET A 71 28.06 -25.59 4.71
N THR A 72 26.92 -26.22 5.01
CA THR A 72 26.76 -27.67 4.98
C THR A 72 25.74 -28.19 4.00
N SER A 73 25.05 -27.28 3.29
CA SER A 73 23.97 -27.66 2.37
C SER A 73 24.01 -26.83 1.09
N ASN A 74 23.15 -27.21 0.11
CA ASN A 74 22.87 -26.39 -1.05
C ASN A 74 21.54 -25.61 -0.93
N VAL A 75 20.97 -25.55 0.28
CA VAL A 75 19.75 -24.80 0.59
C VAL A 75 20.11 -23.34 0.85
N ASP A 76 19.98 -22.50 -0.15
CA ASP A 76 20.48 -21.12 -0.21
C ASP A 76 19.41 -20.03 -0.12
N ASN A 77 18.15 -20.42 0.06
CA ASN A 77 17.06 -19.47 0.17
C ASN A 77 15.83 -20.05 0.91
N PRO A 78 14.92 -19.20 1.48
CA PRO A 78 13.75 -19.65 2.22
C PRO A 78 12.79 -20.53 1.41
N GLY A 79 12.65 -20.27 0.10
CA GLY A 79 11.79 -21.09 -0.77
C GLY A 79 12.34 -22.49 -1.01
N PHE A 80 13.67 -22.65 -1.00
CA PHE A 80 14.29 -23.97 -1.07
C PHE A 80 14.14 -24.70 0.27
N LEU A 81 14.33 -24.00 1.40
CA LEU A 81 14.06 -24.57 2.71
C LEU A 81 12.61 -25.07 2.83
N HIS A 82 11.63 -24.28 2.37
CA HIS A 82 10.22 -24.72 2.25
C HIS A 82 10.12 -26.05 1.50
N GLY A 83 10.68 -26.13 0.29
CA GLY A 83 10.59 -27.33 -0.53
C GLY A 83 11.21 -28.55 0.14
N VAL A 84 12.35 -28.39 0.81
CA VAL A 84 13.03 -29.48 1.53
C VAL A 84 12.23 -29.96 2.73
N LEU A 85 11.68 -29.04 3.53
CA LEU A 85 10.85 -29.39 4.68
C LEU A 85 9.56 -30.10 4.24
N ALA A 86 8.88 -29.59 3.21
CA ALA A 86 7.68 -30.22 2.67
C ALA A 86 7.94 -31.60 2.06
N TRP A 87 9.12 -31.80 1.46
CA TRP A 87 9.53 -33.10 0.94
C TRP A 87 9.90 -34.09 2.05
N ARG A 88 10.60 -33.61 3.10
CA ARG A 88 11.13 -34.48 4.17
C ARG A 88 10.10 -34.82 5.25
N PHE A 89 9.22 -33.86 5.56
CA PHE A 89 8.21 -33.95 6.62
C PHE A 89 6.80 -33.64 6.09
N PRO A 90 6.31 -34.36 5.03
CA PRO A 90 5.09 -33.98 4.32
C PRO A 90 3.83 -33.99 5.18
N ASP A 91 3.79 -34.82 6.21
CA ASP A 91 2.62 -35.03 7.07
C ASP A 91 2.74 -34.34 8.44
N ASP A 92 3.91 -33.75 8.75
CA ASP A 92 4.16 -33.16 10.06
C ASP A 92 3.58 -31.75 10.19
N TYR A 93 3.41 -31.04 9.05
CA TYR A 93 2.95 -29.65 8.99
C TYR A 93 2.01 -29.41 7.82
N VAL A 94 1.20 -28.33 7.94
CA VAL A 94 0.42 -27.78 6.82
C VAL A 94 1.29 -26.73 6.12
N TYR A 95 1.69 -27.01 4.88
CA TYR A 95 2.59 -26.14 4.12
C TYR A 95 1.82 -25.11 3.31
N SER A 96 2.12 -23.83 3.54
CA SER A 96 1.69 -22.69 2.75
C SER A 96 2.88 -22.11 1.97
N ARG A 97 2.64 -21.15 1.10
CA ARG A 97 3.67 -20.55 0.28
C ARG A 97 4.79 -19.88 1.08
N ASP A 98 4.43 -19.16 2.14
CA ASP A 98 5.33 -18.27 2.86
C ASP A 98 5.59 -18.73 4.31
N PHE A 99 4.81 -19.70 4.81
CA PHE A 99 4.90 -20.25 6.16
C PHE A 99 4.46 -21.71 6.20
N LEU A 100 4.82 -22.41 7.24
CA LEU A 100 4.24 -23.68 7.64
C LEU A 100 3.40 -23.51 8.92
N ARG A 101 2.42 -24.38 9.11
CA ARG A 101 1.53 -24.40 10.27
C ARG A 101 1.59 -25.74 10.96
N LYS A 102 1.58 -25.74 12.29
CA LYS A 102 1.50 -26.97 13.08
C LYS A 102 0.11 -27.64 12.90
N PRO A 103 0.02 -28.97 12.80
CA PRO A 103 -1.21 -29.67 12.43
C PRO A 103 -2.35 -29.49 13.44
N ASP A 104 -2.05 -29.33 14.72
CA ASP A 104 -3.04 -29.16 15.78
C ASP A 104 -3.49 -27.71 15.98
N ALA A 105 -3.01 -26.80 15.11
CA ALA A 105 -3.46 -25.42 15.15
C ALA A 105 -4.91 -25.33 14.68
N ALA A 106 -5.79 -24.77 15.52
CA ALA A 106 -7.11 -24.32 15.09
C ALA A 106 -6.98 -23.43 13.83
N GLU A 107 -8.02 -23.37 12.99
CA GLU A 107 -8.00 -22.43 11.85
C GLU A 107 -7.52 -21.06 12.34
N THR A 108 -6.28 -20.72 12.03
CA THR A 108 -5.72 -19.46 12.48
C THR A 108 -6.26 -18.35 11.59
N ALA A 109 -6.62 -17.26 12.25
CA ALA A 109 -6.98 -16.01 11.61
C ALA A 109 -5.91 -15.63 10.55
N SER A 110 -6.33 -15.05 9.45
CA SER A 110 -5.42 -14.51 8.43
C SER A 110 -4.45 -13.49 9.05
N LEU A 111 -3.31 -13.24 8.43
CA LEU A 111 -2.38 -12.20 8.91
C LEU A 111 -3.07 -10.85 9.11
N ALA A 112 -4.05 -10.53 8.27
CA ALA A 112 -4.84 -9.30 8.38
C ALA A 112 -5.70 -9.27 9.66
N GLU A 113 -6.35 -10.38 10.01
CA GLU A 113 -7.10 -10.53 11.26
C GLU A 113 -6.19 -10.49 12.48
N GLN A 114 -5.05 -11.13 12.43
CA GLN A 114 -4.06 -11.08 13.51
C GLN A 114 -3.52 -9.66 13.72
N ILE A 115 -3.25 -8.89 12.65
CA ILE A 115 -2.87 -7.48 12.72
C ILE A 115 -4.00 -6.66 13.36
N LYS A 116 -5.26 -6.92 12.98
CA LYS A 116 -6.43 -6.27 13.58
C LYS A 116 -6.50 -6.54 15.08
N ASP A 117 -6.36 -7.80 15.50
CA ASP A 117 -6.44 -8.19 16.91
C ASP A 117 -5.39 -7.48 17.77
N ILE A 118 -4.15 -7.37 17.28
CA ILE A 118 -3.07 -6.61 17.95
C ILE A 118 -3.45 -5.13 18.09
N LEU A 119 -4.02 -4.53 17.04
CA LEU A 119 -4.43 -3.12 17.09
C LEU A 119 -5.62 -2.91 18.04
N VAL A 120 -6.57 -3.84 18.08
CA VAL A 120 -7.71 -3.82 19.02
C VAL A 120 -7.22 -3.97 20.46
N GLU A 121 -6.31 -4.91 20.72
CA GLU A 121 -5.75 -5.13 22.04
C GLU A 121 -4.98 -3.90 22.53
N ALA A 122 -4.21 -3.26 21.65
CA ALA A 122 -3.48 -2.03 21.96
C ALA A 122 -4.43 -0.84 22.23
N GLY A 123 -5.63 -0.81 21.63
CA GLY A 123 -6.59 0.27 21.73
C GLY A 123 -6.11 1.63 21.21
N CYS A 124 -5.01 1.64 20.45
CA CYS A 124 -4.37 2.84 19.92
C CYS A 124 -3.56 2.53 18.66
N PRO A 125 -3.22 3.55 17.85
CA PRO A 125 -2.37 3.38 16.68
C PRO A 125 -0.98 2.83 17.04
N LEU A 126 -0.46 1.89 16.26
CA LEU A 126 0.86 1.29 16.40
C LEU A 126 1.72 1.53 15.16
N THR A 127 3.02 1.61 15.38
CA THR A 127 4.01 1.62 14.29
C THR A 127 4.11 0.25 13.61
N LYS A 128 4.49 0.23 12.33
CA LYS A 128 4.75 -1.04 11.61
C LYS A 128 5.68 -1.96 12.39
N LYS A 129 6.75 -1.41 12.97
CA LYS A 129 7.72 -2.18 13.76
C LYS A 129 7.09 -2.83 14.99
N GLN A 130 6.21 -2.12 15.71
CA GLN A 130 5.50 -2.70 16.85
C GLN A 130 4.61 -3.87 16.42
N ILE A 131 3.84 -3.69 15.33
CA ILE A 131 2.98 -4.77 14.81
C ILE A 131 3.81 -5.95 14.32
N THR A 132 4.84 -5.73 13.49
CA THR A 132 5.64 -6.81 12.91
C THR A 132 6.51 -7.53 13.92
N SER A 133 6.79 -6.95 15.09
CA SER A 133 7.48 -7.66 16.17
C SER A 133 6.71 -8.88 16.70
N HIS A 134 5.41 -8.95 16.48
CA HIS A 134 4.57 -10.12 16.80
C HIS A 134 4.64 -11.22 15.74
N PHE A 135 5.22 -10.93 14.57
CA PHE A 135 5.26 -11.83 13.40
C PHE A 135 6.68 -11.98 12.87
N PRO A 136 7.56 -12.68 13.56
CA PRO A 136 8.93 -12.93 13.07
C PRO A 136 8.88 -13.56 11.67
N GLY A 137 9.64 -13.00 10.73
CA GLY A 137 9.71 -13.49 9.34
C GLY A 137 8.68 -12.90 8.36
N VAL A 138 7.71 -12.10 8.82
CA VAL A 138 6.81 -11.36 7.93
C VAL A 138 7.58 -10.25 7.22
N THR A 139 7.60 -10.30 5.89
CA THR A 139 8.22 -9.26 5.06
C THR A 139 7.32 -8.04 4.91
N ASP A 140 7.90 -6.92 4.48
CA ASP A 140 7.15 -5.70 4.17
C ASP A 140 6.06 -5.92 3.11
N ALA A 141 6.33 -6.77 2.11
CA ALA A 141 5.37 -7.12 1.08
C ALA A 141 4.18 -7.92 1.65
N MET A 142 4.44 -8.89 2.53
CA MET A 142 3.40 -9.68 3.20
C MET A 142 2.54 -8.79 4.10
N PHE A 143 3.18 -7.95 4.91
CA PHE A 143 2.46 -6.99 5.75
C PHE A 143 1.58 -6.06 4.92
N ASN A 144 2.11 -5.45 3.87
CA ASN A 144 1.35 -4.54 3.02
C ASN A 144 0.18 -5.24 2.33
N ASN A 145 0.39 -6.46 1.80
CA ASN A 145 -0.69 -7.24 1.20
C ASN A 145 -1.80 -7.57 2.20
N ALA A 146 -1.45 -8.01 3.41
CA ALA A 146 -2.43 -8.28 4.47
C ALA A 146 -3.16 -6.99 4.88
N PHE A 147 -2.43 -5.91 5.09
CA PHE A 147 -2.99 -4.63 5.50
C PHE A 147 -3.99 -4.07 4.46
N TYR A 148 -3.61 -4.00 3.19
CA TYR A 148 -4.48 -3.45 2.15
C TYR A 148 -5.61 -4.39 1.70
N SER A 149 -5.55 -5.68 2.06
CA SER A 149 -6.66 -6.62 1.81
C SER A 149 -7.82 -6.50 2.80
N ALA A 150 -7.63 -5.84 3.95
CA ALA A 150 -8.61 -5.73 5.02
C ALA A 150 -9.12 -4.29 5.17
N PRO A 151 -10.36 -3.98 4.74
CA PRO A 151 -10.92 -2.62 4.81
C PRO A 151 -10.98 -2.03 6.23
N CYS A 152 -11.00 -2.88 7.26
CA CYS A 152 -11.01 -2.43 8.66
C CYS A 152 -9.66 -1.91 9.15
N LEU A 153 -8.57 -2.15 8.43
CA LEU A 153 -7.24 -1.65 8.77
C LEU A 153 -7.03 -0.26 8.16
N ILE A 154 -6.62 0.69 8.98
CA ILE A 154 -6.55 2.12 8.64
C ILE A 154 -5.09 2.58 8.74
N GLN A 155 -4.56 3.13 7.66
CA GLN A 155 -3.28 3.85 7.76
C GLN A 155 -3.51 5.15 8.53
N TRP A 156 -2.90 5.28 9.71
CA TRP A 156 -3.11 6.45 10.58
C TRP A 156 -2.20 7.62 10.22
N GLU A 157 -0.93 7.29 9.99
CA GLU A 157 0.11 8.17 9.47
C GLU A 157 1.13 7.35 8.66
N TYR A 158 2.15 7.98 8.15
CA TYR A 158 3.22 7.25 7.47
C TYR A 158 3.90 6.27 8.45
N GLY A 159 3.77 4.97 8.17
CA GLY A 159 4.32 3.91 9.01
C GLY A 159 3.60 3.68 10.34
N ILE A 160 2.45 4.32 10.58
CA ILE A 160 1.58 4.13 11.74
C ILE A 160 0.21 3.65 11.28
N TYR A 161 -0.33 2.67 11.97
CA TYR A 161 -1.53 1.93 11.57
C TYR A 161 -2.52 1.83 12.72
N ASN A 162 -3.80 1.80 12.39
CA ASN A 162 -4.91 1.64 13.33
C ASN A 162 -5.96 0.69 12.72
N CYS A 163 -7.02 0.41 13.45
CA CYS A 163 -8.18 -0.32 12.94
C CYS A 163 -9.48 0.43 13.23
N SER A 164 -10.52 0.09 12.47
CA SER A 164 -11.84 0.71 12.62
C SER A 164 -12.46 0.50 14.00
N ASP A 165 -12.17 -0.64 14.65
CA ASP A 165 -12.73 -0.98 15.95
C ASP A 165 -12.21 -0.06 17.07
N ASN A 166 -11.08 0.60 16.85
CA ASN A 166 -10.54 1.60 17.76
C ASN A 166 -11.13 3.00 17.56
N LEU A 167 -11.89 3.22 16.45
CA LEU A 167 -12.51 4.51 16.20
C LEU A 167 -13.67 4.76 17.15
N LYS A 168 -13.63 5.92 17.80
CA LYS A 168 -14.66 6.39 18.73
C LYS A 168 -15.51 7.43 18.01
N VAL A 169 -16.50 6.95 17.24
CA VAL A 169 -17.41 7.80 16.46
C VAL A 169 -18.80 7.19 16.51
N ASP A 170 -19.79 7.96 16.92
CA ASP A 170 -21.17 7.54 16.92
C ASP A 170 -21.93 7.93 15.63
N ALA A 171 -23.21 7.53 15.51
CA ALA A 171 -24.00 7.76 14.31
C ALA A 171 -24.26 9.26 14.04
N ASP A 172 -24.40 10.07 15.08
CA ASP A 172 -24.61 11.50 14.94
C ASP A 172 -23.33 12.20 14.50
N GLU A 173 -22.19 11.79 15.04
CA GLU A 173 -20.85 12.27 14.65
C GLU A 173 -20.52 11.89 13.20
N ILE A 174 -20.88 10.69 12.76
CA ILE A 174 -20.76 10.27 11.34
C ILE A 174 -21.62 11.19 10.44
N SER A 175 -22.84 11.49 10.85
CA SER A 175 -23.72 12.40 10.12
C SER A 175 -23.14 13.81 10.05
N GLN A 176 -22.58 14.32 11.14
CA GLN A 176 -21.91 15.62 11.19
C GLN A 176 -20.68 15.64 10.26
N MET A 177 -19.85 14.59 10.27
CA MET A 177 -18.71 14.44 9.37
C MET A 177 -19.16 14.44 7.90
N ARG A 178 -20.23 13.71 7.56
CA ARG A 178 -20.80 13.67 6.22
C ARG A 178 -21.27 15.06 5.75
N GLU A 179 -21.98 15.80 6.60
CA GLU A 179 -22.43 17.16 6.26
C GLU A 179 -21.25 18.14 6.15
N LEU A 180 -20.22 18.00 6.95
CA LEU A 180 -18.99 18.78 6.82
C LEU A 180 -18.31 18.54 5.47
N VAL A 181 -18.04 17.28 5.12
CA VAL A 181 -17.41 16.92 3.84
C VAL A 181 -18.27 17.39 2.66
N LYS A 182 -19.57 17.10 2.67
CA LYS A 182 -20.52 17.54 1.64
C LYS A 182 -20.49 19.05 1.44
N ARG A 183 -20.53 19.83 2.51
CA ARG A 183 -20.48 21.28 2.45
C ARG A 183 -19.15 21.78 1.87
N LEU A 184 -18.00 21.20 2.31
CA LEU A 184 -16.69 21.58 1.79
C LEU A 184 -16.59 21.30 0.29
N LEU A 185 -17.05 20.15 -0.16
CA LEU A 185 -17.07 19.81 -1.58
C LEU A 185 -17.96 20.77 -2.39
N ARG A 186 -19.19 21.03 -1.94
CA ARG A 186 -20.11 21.97 -2.61
C ARG A 186 -19.57 23.40 -2.72
N CYS A 187 -18.86 23.88 -1.69
CA CYS A 187 -18.26 25.23 -1.68
C CYS A 187 -16.98 25.33 -2.53
N ASN A 188 -16.45 24.21 -3.01
CA ASN A 188 -15.15 24.14 -3.65
C ASN A 188 -15.17 23.28 -4.93
N ASP A 189 -16.24 23.38 -5.70
CA ASP A 189 -16.39 22.74 -7.02
C ASP A 189 -16.16 21.22 -6.99
N GLY A 190 -16.62 20.55 -5.94
CA GLY A 190 -16.53 19.10 -5.77
C GLY A 190 -15.17 18.61 -5.29
N TYR A 191 -14.32 19.48 -4.75
CA TYR A 191 -12.97 19.15 -4.25
C TYR A 191 -12.73 19.65 -2.83
N CYS A 192 -11.94 18.87 -2.06
CA CYS A 192 -11.43 19.25 -0.76
C CYS A 192 -10.05 18.61 -0.53
N SER A 193 -9.08 19.35 0.02
CA SER A 193 -7.82 18.79 0.49
C SER A 193 -7.95 18.24 1.91
N GLN A 194 -7.06 17.32 2.29
CA GLN A 194 -6.99 16.82 3.68
C GLN A 194 -6.73 17.96 4.67
N GLU A 195 -5.93 18.96 4.31
CA GLU A 195 -5.61 20.10 5.17
C GLU A 195 -6.83 20.98 5.41
N LEU A 196 -7.62 21.23 4.36
CA LEU A 196 -8.86 21.98 4.47
C LEU A 196 -9.88 21.24 5.34
N LEU A 197 -10.01 19.91 5.15
CA LEU A 197 -10.84 19.08 6.02
C LEU A 197 -10.39 19.16 7.47
N TYR A 198 -9.10 19.04 7.76
CA TYR A 198 -8.54 19.08 9.10
C TYR A 198 -8.82 20.42 9.79
N LYS A 199 -8.57 21.53 9.10
CA LYS A 199 -8.83 22.89 9.59
C LYS A 199 -10.29 23.08 10.04
N HIS A 200 -11.23 22.52 9.28
CA HIS A 200 -12.64 22.59 9.63
C HIS A 200 -13.04 21.57 10.70
N ALA A 201 -12.52 20.35 10.65
CA ALA A 201 -12.85 19.29 11.60
C ALA A 201 -12.45 19.63 13.03
N ILE A 202 -11.27 20.22 13.25
CA ILE A 202 -10.85 20.65 14.58
C ILE A 202 -11.85 21.62 15.20
N ARG A 203 -12.42 22.51 14.40
CA ARG A 203 -13.35 23.55 14.85
C ARG A 203 -14.77 23.05 15.04
N GLU A 204 -15.23 22.19 14.13
CA GLU A 204 -16.63 21.80 13.99
C GLU A 204 -16.94 20.42 14.57
N LEU A 205 -15.93 19.55 14.66
CA LEU A 205 -16.01 18.20 15.22
C LEU A 205 -14.98 17.97 16.33
N PRO A 206 -14.86 18.88 17.33
CA PRO A 206 -13.84 18.79 18.35
C PRO A 206 -13.96 17.52 19.22
N ALA A 207 -15.16 16.99 19.42
CA ALA A 207 -15.38 15.76 20.16
C ALA A 207 -14.76 14.56 19.45
N VAL A 208 -15.03 14.39 18.15
CA VAL A 208 -14.45 13.35 17.29
C VAL A 208 -12.93 13.44 17.28
N CYS A 209 -12.40 14.65 17.04
CA CYS A 209 -10.96 14.87 17.02
C CYS A 209 -10.29 14.51 18.36
N LYS A 210 -10.89 14.89 19.48
CA LYS A 210 -10.36 14.59 20.81
C LYS A 210 -10.47 13.10 21.15
N ALA A 211 -11.62 12.48 20.90
CA ALA A 211 -11.85 11.07 21.22
C ALA A 211 -10.90 10.14 20.46
N ASN A 212 -10.58 10.49 19.21
CA ASN A 212 -9.69 9.73 18.34
C ASN A 212 -8.24 10.25 18.33
N GLN A 213 -7.87 11.22 19.19
CA GLN A 213 -6.53 11.77 19.28
C GLN A 213 -6.02 12.30 17.91
N VAL A 214 -6.90 12.94 17.15
CA VAL A 214 -6.56 13.53 15.85
C VAL A 214 -5.60 14.70 16.05
N ASN A 215 -4.38 14.58 15.55
CA ASN A 215 -3.31 15.57 15.69
C ASN A 215 -2.71 15.99 14.34
N SER A 216 -3.16 15.38 13.24
CA SER A 216 -2.72 15.68 11.88
C SER A 216 -3.86 15.60 10.87
N ALA A 217 -3.66 16.24 9.71
CA ALA A 217 -4.61 16.16 8.60
C ALA A 217 -4.78 14.72 8.06
N GLN A 218 -3.74 13.90 8.21
CA GLN A 218 -3.80 12.50 7.80
C GLN A 218 -4.79 11.70 8.64
N ASN A 219 -4.80 11.90 9.97
CA ASN A 219 -5.69 11.16 10.86
C ASN A 219 -7.16 11.38 10.48
N ILE A 220 -7.58 12.65 10.35
CA ILE A 220 -8.97 12.96 10.00
C ILE A 220 -9.33 12.54 8.58
N PHE A 221 -8.35 12.61 7.64
CA PHE A 221 -8.53 12.11 6.29
C PHE A 221 -8.87 10.62 6.28
N TYR A 222 -8.10 9.80 7.01
CA TYR A 222 -8.32 8.35 7.03
C TYR A 222 -9.58 7.95 7.81
N ILE A 223 -9.95 8.70 8.86
CA ILE A 223 -11.25 8.52 9.53
C ILE A 223 -12.37 8.80 8.53
N ALA A 224 -12.32 9.94 7.83
CA ALA A 224 -13.33 10.30 6.84
C ALA A 224 -13.37 9.31 5.67
N ALA A 225 -12.21 8.85 5.18
CA ALA A 225 -12.12 7.86 4.12
C ALA A 225 -12.76 6.52 4.51
N TYR A 226 -12.54 6.07 5.75
CA TYR A 226 -13.18 4.87 6.26
C TYR A 226 -14.70 5.01 6.39
N LEU A 227 -15.16 6.12 6.95
CA LEU A 227 -16.58 6.35 7.24
C LEU A 227 -17.42 6.71 5.98
N LEU A 228 -16.81 7.38 5.01
CA LEU A 228 -17.51 8.00 3.87
C LEU A 228 -17.01 7.55 2.49
N GLY A 229 -16.15 6.52 2.43
CA GLY A 229 -15.57 6.05 1.17
C GLY A 229 -16.60 5.50 0.17
N GLU A 230 -17.80 5.11 0.65
CA GLU A 230 -18.92 4.75 -0.21
C GLU A 230 -19.60 5.97 -0.84
N ASP A 231 -19.50 7.15 -0.23
CA ASP A 231 -20.16 8.37 -0.70
C ASP A 231 -19.25 9.20 -1.61
N TYR A 232 -17.95 9.27 -1.29
CA TYR A 232 -16.97 10.14 -1.93
C TYR A 232 -15.72 9.38 -2.37
N LEU A 233 -14.89 10.01 -3.20
CA LEU A 233 -13.56 9.52 -3.56
C LEU A 233 -12.51 10.07 -2.63
N PHE A 234 -11.65 9.19 -2.13
CA PHE A 234 -10.51 9.51 -1.29
C PHE A 234 -9.23 8.96 -1.96
N ASN A 235 -8.33 9.84 -2.35
CA ASN A 235 -6.97 9.52 -2.79
C ASN A 235 -6.02 10.55 -2.19
N ARG A 236 -5.38 10.20 -1.09
CA ARG A 236 -4.60 11.15 -0.29
C ARG A 236 -3.62 11.99 -1.11
N PRO A 237 -3.64 13.31 -0.92
CA PRO A 237 -4.36 14.12 0.08
C PRO A 237 -5.74 14.63 -0.39
N HIS A 238 -6.35 14.05 -1.42
CA HIS A 238 -7.50 14.55 -2.15
C HIS A 238 -8.80 13.86 -1.75
N ILE A 239 -9.85 14.66 -1.63
CA ILE A 239 -11.24 14.24 -1.41
C ILE A 239 -12.07 14.87 -2.53
N ALA A 240 -12.91 14.10 -3.20
CA ALA A 240 -13.71 14.59 -4.31
C ALA A 240 -15.10 13.94 -4.39
N GLU A 241 -16.02 14.63 -5.02
CA GLU A 241 -17.27 14.03 -5.47
C GLU A 241 -17.01 12.98 -6.55
N LYS A 242 -17.74 11.87 -6.52
CA LYS A 242 -17.59 10.79 -7.51
C LYS A 242 -17.93 11.30 -8.91
N GLY A 243 -17.02 11.06 -9.86
CA GLY A 243 -17.19 11.46 -11.25
C GLY A 243 -16.94 12.96 -11.54
N ARG A 244 -16.45 13.73 -10.55
CA ARG A 244 -16.15 15.15 -10.75
C ARG A 244 -14.85 15.37 -11.52
N PHE A 245 -13.83 14.54 -11.29
CA PHE A 245 -12.54 14.63 -11.93
C PHE A 245 -12.25 13.38 -12.77
N THR A 246 -11.53 13.56 -13.87
CA THR A 246 -11.07 12.44 -14.73
C THR A 246 -10.08 11.55 -14.00
N GLU A 247 -9.14 12.16 -13.27
CA GLU A 247 -8.20 11.48 -12.40
C GLU A 247 -8.04 12.25 -11.09
N LEU A 248 -7.81 11.55 -9.99
CA LEU A 248 -7.65 12.16 -8.68
C LEU A 248 -6.16 12.33 -8.35
N ASP A 249 -5.45 13.04 -9.23
CA ASP A 249 -4.08 13.52 -9.02
C ASP A 249 -4.03 15.04 -8.95
N VAL A 250 -2.98 15.58 -8.32
CA VAL A 250 -2.88 17.02 -8.00
C VAL A 250 -2.88 17.91 -9.25
N LYS A 251 -2.23 17.45 -10.32
CA LYS A 251 -2.11 18.23 -11.56
C LYS A 251 -3.46 18.32 -12.28
N THR A 252 -4.10 17.16 -12.49
CA THR A 252 -5.43 17.09 -13.14
C THR A 252 -6.45 17.91 -12.36
N ILE A 253 -6.49 17.76 -11.03
CA ILE A 253 -7.36 18.55 -10.15
C ILE A 253 -7.09 20.05 -10.32
N ALA A 254 -5.83 20.50 -10.32
CA ALA A 254 -5.48 21.90 -10.44
C ALA A 254 -5.94 22.48 -11.80
N LEU A 255 -5.68 21.77 -12.88
CA LEU A 255 -6.06 22.20 -14.22
C LEU A 255 -7.60 22.23 -14.39
N GLU A 256 -8.29 21.21 -13.94
CA GLU A 256 -9.76 21.16 -14.02
C GLU A 256 -10.44 22.23 -13.16
N LEU A 257 -9.90 22.53 -11.96
CA LEU A 257 -10.40 23.61 -11.11
C LEU A 257 -10.14 25.00 -11.68
N LEU A 258 -9.08 25.16 -12.48
CA LEU A 258 -8.80 26.38 -13.24
C LEU A 258 -9.54 26.44 -14.59
N GLY A 259 -10.34 25.42 -14.93
CA GLY A 259 -11.09 25.33 -16.18
C GLY A 259 -10.24 24.96 -17.39
N CYS A 260 -9.14 24.24 -17.21
CA CYS A 260 -8.21 23.82 -18.26
C CYS A 260 -7.81 25.01 -19.17
N PRO A 261 -7.22 26.07 -18.62
CA PRO A 261 -7.03 27.33 -19.34
C PRO A 261 -6.02 27.17 -20.47
N LYS A 262 -6.32 27.76 -21.64
CA LYS A 262 -5.34 27.90 -22.73
C LYS A 262 -4.16 28.79 -22.33
N ILE A 263 -4.43 29.79 -21.50
CA ILE A 263 -3.43 30.68 -20.91
C ILE A 263 -3.53 30.54 -19.38
N LEU A 264 -2.47 30.03 -18.78
CA LEU A 264 -2.35 29.83 -17.34
C LEU A 264 -1.60 31.00 -16.70
N SER A 265 -2.16 31.56 -15.65
CA SER A 265 -1.50 32.52 -14.77
C SER A 265 -0.88 31.79 -13.58
N ALA A 266 0.38 32.02 -13.30
CA ALA A 266 1.03 31.52 -12.10
C ALA A 266 0.33 32.06 -10.83
N GLU A 267 -0.11 33.32 -10.86
CA GLU A 267 -0.82 33.95 -9.73
C GLU A 267 -2.13 33.23 -9.42
N ASP A 268 -2.94 32.90 -10.46
CA ASP A 268 -4.19 32.18 -10.28
C ASP A 268 -3.97 30.76 -9.72
N PHE A 269 -2.93 30.08 -10.22
CA PHE A 269 -2.56 28.77 -9.71
C PHE A 269 -2.17 28.82 -8.22
N PHE A 270 -1.29 29.74 -7.83
CA PHE A 270 -0.88 29.85 -6.42
C PHE A 270 -2.01 30.35 -5.51
N ALA A 271 -2.94 31.16 -6.02
CA ALA A 271 -4.17 31.53 -5.31
C ALA A 271 -5.06 30.31 -5.06
N LEU A 272 -5.20 29.42 -6.07
CA LEU A 272 -5.90 28.15 -5.94
C LEU A 272 -5.24 27.25 -4.90
N ALA A 273 -3.93 27.08 -4.98
CA ALA A 273 -3.14 26.27 -4.03
C ALA A 273 -3.35 26.76 -2.58
N LYS A 274 -3.33 28.06 -2.36
CA LYS A 274 -3.60 28.67 -1.05
C LYS A 274 -5.05 28.46 -0.59
N LYS A 275 -6.03 28.54 -1.50
CA LYS A 275 -7.44 28.26 -1.20
C LYS A 275 -7.63 26.87 -0.62
N PHE A 276 -6.89 25.90 -1.12
CA PHE A 276 -6.95 24.50 -0.70
C PHE A 276 -5.91 24.09 0.35
N GLU A 277 -5.21 25.06 0.93
CA GLU A 277 -4.20 24.84 1.99
C GLU A 277 -3.08 23.87 1.50
N TRP A 278 -2.73 23.87 0.23
CA TRP A 278 -1.57 23.12 -0.25
C TRP A 278 -0.29 23.71 0.29
N SER A 279 0.66 22.86 0.68
CA SER A 279 1.98 23.37 1.09
C SER A 279 2.70 24.04 -0.09
N ASP A 280 3.56 25.01 0.21
CA ASP A 280 4.37 25.70 -0.83
C ASP A 280 5.21 24.72 -1.65
N VAL A 281 5.70 23.65 -1.02
CA VAL A 281 6.45 22.59 -1.69
C VAL A 281 5.56 21.84 -2.67
N THR A 282 4.36 21.46 -2.24
CA THR A 282 3.38 20.76 -3.10
C THR A 282 2.97 21.65 -4.25
N ALA A 283 2.62 22.91 -3.98
CA ALA A 283 2.21 23.87 -5.00
C ALA A 283 3.33 24.09 -6.04
N SER A 284 4.56 24.31 -5.61
CA SER A 284 5.70 24.48 -6.51
C SER A 284 5.99 23.26 -7.36
N LEU A 285 5.94 22.05 -6.78
CA LEU A 285 6.15 20.80 -7.51
C LEU A 285 5.06 20.58 -8.57
N VAL A 286 3.80 20.82 -8.22
CA VAL A 286 2.66 20.68 -9.14
C VAL A 286 2.78 21.69 -10.27
N PHE A 287 3.05 22.95 -9.94
CA PHE A 287 3.24 24.00 -10.95
C PHE A 287 4.35 23.64 -11.92
N SER A 288 5.49 23.19 -11.42
CA SER A 288 6.63 22.75 -12.25
C SER A 288 6.30 21.57 -13.18
N ASN A 289 5.34 20.72 -12.79
CA ASN A 289 4.85 19.65 -13.67
C ASN A 289 3.88 20.17 -14.73
N ILE A 290 3.04 21.14 -14.37
CA ILE A 290 2.12 21.82 -15.31
C ILE A 290 2.91 22.60 -16.35
N GLU A 291 3.96 23.34 -15.96
CA GLU A 291 4.82 24.11 -16.85
C GLU A 291 5.33 23.29 -18.05
N LYS A 292 5.54 21.99 -17.90
CA LYS A 292 6.04 21.12 -18.99
C LYS A 292 5.08 20.99 -20.18
N GLU A 293 3.82 21.31 -19.98
CA GLU A 293 2.77 21.26 -21.01
C GLU A 293 2.40 22.64 -21.55
N TYR A 294 3.07 23.66 -21.04
CA TYR A 294 2.83 25.07 -21.40
C TYR A 294 4.12 25.73 -21.86
N VAL A 295 3.99 26.64 -22.81
CA VAL A 295 5.08 27.54 -23.26
C VAL A 295 5.00 28.80 -22.41
N ARG A 296 6.13 29.19 -21.81
CA ARG A 296 6.20 30.42 -21.01
C ARG A 296 6.21 31.62 -21.90
N LEU A 297 5.22 32.50 -21.78
CA LEU A 297 5.12 33.78 -22.54
C LEU A 297 5.85 34.91 -21.83
N ASP A 298 5.70 34.99 -20.51
CA ASP A 298 6.37 36.01 -19.68
C ASP A 298 6.66 35.45 -18.26
N LYS A 299 6.94 36.34 -17.30
CA LYS A 299 7.32 35.96 -15.95
C LYS A 299 6.23 35.13 -15.25
N ASN A 300 4.94 35.40 -15.53
CA ASN A 300 3.82 34.85 -14.79
C ASN A 300 2.76 34.15 -15.67
N THR A 301 2.92 34.18 -17.01
CA THR A 301 1.92 33.75 -17.98
C THR A 301 2.46 32.62 -18.85
N TYR A 302 1.67 31.59 -19.03
CA TYR A 302 2.02 30.39 -19.76
C TYR A 302 0.89 30.00 -20.72
N GLN A 303 1.20 29.64 -21.96
CA GLN A 303 0.24 29.20 -22.98
C GLN A 303 0.36 27.69 -23.20
N GLN A 304 -0.75 26.99 -23.27
CA GLN A 304 -0.78 25.55 -23.56
C GLN A 304 -0.01 25.25 -24.86
N ALA A 305 0.96 24.34 -24.79
CA ALA A 305 1.90 24.09 -25.90
C ALA A 305 1.21 23.70 -27.21
N GLU A 306 0.12 22.92 -27.12
CA GLU A 306 -0.67 22.50 -28.29
C GLU A 306 -1.39 23.67 -29.00
N THR A 307 -1.59 24.79 -28.30
CA THR A 307 -2.26 25.99 -28.84
C THR A 307 -1.26 27.09 -29.21
N PHE A 308 0.05 26.86 -29.01
CA PHE A 308 1.09 27.80 -29.28
C PHE A 308 1.52 27.67 -30.74
N GLU A 309 1.31 28.73 -31.51
CA GLU A 309 1.72 28.82 -32.91
C GLU A 309 2.87 29.86 -33.02
N LEU A 310 3.99 29.42 -33.57
CA LEU A 310 5.05 30.36 -33.98
C LEU A 310 4.57 31.17 -35.16
N SER A 311 4.84 32.49 -35.18
CA SER A 311 4.60 33.29 -36.35
C SER A 311 5.47 32.79 -37.53
N GLU A 312 5.08 33.07 -38.77
CA GLU A 312 5.84 32.69 -39.95
C GLU A 312 7.29 33.20 -39.85
N HIS A 313 7.49 34.40 -39.33
CA HIS A 313 8.78 35.01 -39.10
C HIS A 313 9.62 34.23 -38.04
N ASP A 314 9.00 33.77 -36.95
CA ASP A 314 9.70 33.01 -35.92
C ASP A 314 10.05 31.60 -36.41
N GLN A 315 9.23 31.01 -37.30
CA GLN A 315 9.51 29.72 -37.92
C GLN A 315 10.69 29.83 -38.91
N GLU A 316 10.75 30.90 -39.71
CA GLU A 316 11.89 31.19 -40.60
C GLU A 316 13.18 31.40 -39.77
N PHE A 317 13.14 32.19 -38.69
CA PHE A 317 14.29 32.41 -37.82
C PHE A 317 14.75 31.12 -37.10
N ALA A 318 13.84 30.27 -36.67
CA ALA A 318 14.17 28.99 -36.04
C ALA A 318 14.76 27.98 -37.04
N ALA A 319 14.41 28.06 -38.32
CA ALA A 319 14.95 27.20 -39.37
C ALA A 319 16.38 27.60 -39.80
N ASP A 320 16.79 28.82 -39.53
CA ASP A 320 18.12 29.36 -39.85
C ASP A 320 19.16 29.16 -38.72
N LEU A 321 18.75 28.63 -37.54
CA LEU A 321 19.60 28.28 -36.40
C LEU A 321 19.99 26.81 -36.41
#